data_9f042583e9873275845aef1165e6d2a4
#
_entry.id   9f042583e9873275845aef1165e6d2a4
#
_cell.length_a   1.000
_cell.length_b   1.000
_cell.length_c   1.000
_cell.angle_alpha   90.00
_cell.angle_beta   90.00
_cell.angle_gamma   90.00
#
_symmetry.space_group_name_H-M   'P 1'
#
loop_
_entity.id
_entity.type
_entity.pdbx_description
1 polymer ?
#
loop_
_entity_poly.entity_id
_entity_poly.type
_entity_poly.pdbx_seq_one_letter_code
_entity_poly.pdbx_strand_id
1 'polypeptide(L)'
;SETYALLIDAYVKAPAERERLLRAIETVPCVKAKAEWALKWIGSDATFGERLVAFAVVEGIFFSGSFCAIFWLKKRGLMPGLTFSNELISRDEGMHCDFACLLYSMLENKLTDAELHQIIGDSVAHEKEFVCEALSVDLIGMNSRMMSEYIEFCADRLLVALDAPKLYNATNPFDWMELISLQGKTNFFEKRVGEYQKSGVMDSLKEDSAANACFSVEADF
;
A
#
# COMPACT_ATOMS: atom_id res chain seq x y z
N SER A 1 -6.77 -8.73 6.31
CA SER A 1 -8.13 -8.16 6.45
C SER A 1 -8.64 -8.20 7.88
N GLU A 2 -8.49 -9.28 8.64
CA GLU A 2 -8.93 -9.38 10.04
C GLU A 2 -8.31 -8.30 10.93
N THR A 3 -7.01 -8.07 10.83
CA THR A 3 -6.30 -7.04 11.60
C THR A 3 -6.89 -5.65 11.38
N TYR A 4 -7.17 -5.27 10.12
CA TYR A 4 -7.79 -3.97 9.83
C TYR A 4 -9.23 -3.87 10.36
N ALA A 5 -10.01 -4.95 10.28
CA ALA A 5 -11.35 -4.98 10.87
C ALA A 5 -11.31 -4.77 12.39
N LEU A 6 -10.36 -5.43 13.09
CA LEU A 6 -10.14 -5.24 14.52
C LEU A 6 -9.68 -3.82 14.87
N LEU A 7 -8.84 -3.20 14.04
CA LEU A 7 -8.41 -1.81 14.23
C LEU A 7 -9.60 -0.84 14.07
N ILE A 8 -10.44 -1.03 13.04
CA ILE A 8 -11.65 -0.24 12.88
C ILE A 8 -12.57 -0.38 14.09
N ASP A 9 -12.79 -1.62 14.56
CA ASP A 9 -13.61 -1.89 15.74
C ASP A 9 -13.04 -1.25 17.01
N ALA A 10 -11.71 -1.28 17.17
CA ALA A 10 -11.03 -0.70 18.32
C ALA A 10 -11.07 0.84 18.34
N TYR A 11 -10.90 1.50 17.20
CA TYR A 11 -10.73 2.95 17.13
C TYR A 11 -12.01 3.71 16.78
N VAL A 12 -12.90 3.13 15.96
CA VAL A 12 -14.15 3.77 15.53
C VAL A 12 -15.28 3.39 16.49
N LYS A 13 -15.62 4.29 17.40
CA LYS A 13 -16.59 3.99 18.47
C LYS A 13 -18.05 4.16 18.05
N ALA A 14 -18.34 5.00 17.06
CA ALA A 14 -19.69 5.19 16.53
C ALA A 14 -20.11 3.98 15.67
N PRO A 15 -21.16 3.20 16.03
CA PRO A 15 -21.52 1.99 15.29
C PRO A 15 -21.87 2.24 13.82
N ALA A 16 -22.61 3.32 13.51
CA ALA A 16 -22.97 3.67 12.14
C ALA A 16 -21.75 4.01 11.28
N GLU A 17 -20.76 4.71 11.84
CA GLU A 17 -19.53 5.03 11.12
C GLU A 17 -18.66 3.80 10.91
N ARG A 18 -18.58 2.92 11.90
CA ARG A 18 -17.88 1.63 11.79
C ARG A 18 -18.49 0.76 10.69
N GLU A 19 -19.82 0.61 10.66
CA GLU A 19 -20.51 -0.13 9.60
C GLU A 19 -20.23 0.50 8.22
N ARG A 20 -20.29 1.82 8.11
CA ARG A 20 -19.96 2.55 6.87
C ARG A 20 -18.56 2.22 6.37
N LEU A 21 -17.56 2.23 7.25
CA LEU A 21 -16.16 1.95 6.90
C LEU A 21 -15.93 0.47 6.55
N LEU A 22 -16.57 -0.46 7.26
CA LEU A 22 -16.48 -1.90 6.93
C LEU A 22 -17.13 -2.22 5.57
N ARG A 23 -18.05 -1.38 5.11
CA ARG A 23 -18.69 -1.46 3.79
C ARG A 23 -18.22 -0.36 2.84
N ALA A 24 -16.97 0.10 2.97
CA ALA A 24 -16.47 1.28 2.25
C ALA A 24 -16.62 1.17 0.73
N ILE A 25 -16.49 0.00 0.15
CA ILE A 25 -16.69 -0.23 -1.30
C ILE A 25 -18.12 0.14 -1.75
N GLU A 26 -19.12 0.03 -0.85
CA GLU A 26 -20.52 0.37 -1.17
C GLU A 26 -20.88 1.78 -0.72
N THR A 27 -20.25 2.26 0.35
CA THR A 27 -20.68 3.45 1.11
C THR A 27 -19.79 4.68 0.90
N VAL A 28 -18.58 4.52 0.34
CA VAL A 28 -17.61 5.59 0.11
C VAL A 28 -17.33 5.72 -1.39
N PRO A 29 -17.77 6.80 -2.05
CA PRO A 29 -17.72 6.92 -3.52
C PRO A 29 -16.33 6.75 -4.12
N CYS A 30 -15.30 7.38 -3.56
CA CYS A 30 -13.93 7.29 -4.06
C CYS A 30 -13.34 5.87 -3.91
N VAL A 31 -13.70 5.13 -2.86
CA VAL A 31 -13.30 3.72 -2.67
C VAL A 31 -14.01 2.84 -3.71
N LYS A 32 -15.30 3.10 -3.93
CA LYS A 32 -16.09 2.41 -4.95
C LYS A 32 -15.50 2.61 -6.34
N ALA A 33 -15.17 3.85 -6.71
CA ALA A 33 -14.57 4.19 -8.00
C ALA A 33 -13.25 3.43 -8.26
N LYS A 34 -12.37 3.34 -7.26
CA LYS A 34 -11.13 2.54 -7.34
C LYS A 34 -11.42 1.04 -7.52
N ALA A 35 -12.39 0.50 -6.77
CA ALA A 35 -12.78 -0.90 -6.89
C ALA A 35 -13.39 -1.21 -8.26
N GLU A 36 -14.28 -0.36 -8.77
CA GLU A 36 -14.88 -0.50 -10.10
C GLU A 36 -13.83 -0.41 -11.21
N TRP A 37 -12.83 0.48 -11.07
CA TRP A 37 -11.70 0.54 -11.99
C TRP A 37 -10.94 -0.79 -12.05
N ALA A 38 -10.58 -1.37 -10.92
CA ALA A 38 -9.89 -2.66 -10.86
C ALA A 38 -10.74 -3.80 -11.43
N LEU A 39 -12.03 -3.87 -11.08
CA LEU A 39 -12.97 -4.88 -11.56
C LEU A 39 -13.19 -4.81 -13.07
N LYS A 40 -13.19 -3.60 -13.65
CA LYS A 40 -13.26 -3.39 -15.11
C LYS A 40 -12.13 -4.17 -15.81
N TRP A 41 -10.91 -4.10 -15.32
CA TRP A 41 -9.77 -4.79 -15.92
C TRP A 41 -9.81 -6.31 -15.71
N ILE A 42 -10.27 -6.77 -14.54
CA ILE A 42 -10.39 -8.21 -14.22
C ILE A 42 -11.43 -8.87 -15.16
N GLY A 43 -12.56 -8.23 -15.38
CA GLY A 43 -13.68 -8.75 -16.18
C GLY A 43 -13.64 -8.38 -17.67
N SER A 44 -12.58 -7.72 -18.17
CA SER A 44 -12.51 -7.24 -19.54
C SER A 44 -11.95 -8.27 -20.52
N ASP A 45 -12.27 -8.06 -21.81
CA ASP A 45 -11.63 -8.74 -22.95
C ASP A 45 -10.30 -8.06 -23.37
N ALA A 46 -9.76 -7.17 -22.52
CA ALA A 46 -8.49 -6.50 -22.74
C ALA A 46 -7.33 -7.52 -22.87
N THR A 47 -6.30 -7.13 -23.58
CA THR A 47 -5.10 -7.96 -23.78
C THR A 47 -4.45 -8.32 -22.43
N PHE A 48 -3.66 -9.38 -22.43
CA PHE A 48 -2.88 -9.74 -21.25
C PHE A 48 -1.95 -8.61 -20.81
N GLY A 49 -1.33 -7.88 -21.76
CA GLY A 49 -0.46 -6.74 -21.48
C GLY A 49 -1.19 -5.60 -20.77
N GLU A 50 -2.37 -5.21 -21.25
CA GLU A 50 -3.19 -4.17 -20.59
C GLU A 50 -3.61 -4.57 -19.18
N ARG A 51 -4.07 -5.80 -18.99
CA ARG A 51 -4.47 -6.33 -17.68
C ARG A 51 -3.29 -6.44 -16.72
N LEU A 52 -2.11 -6.78 -17.22
CA LEU A 52 -0.87 -6.84 -16.44
C LEU A 52 -0.43 -5.44 -15.99
N VAL A 53 -0.52 -4.43 -16.87
CA VAL A 53 -0.26 -3.04 -16.51
C VAL A 53 -1.29 -2.54 -15.49
N ALA A 54 -2.57 -2.88 -15.65
CA ALA A 54 -3.60 -2.54 -14.68
C ALA A 54 -3.34 -3.19 -13.32
N PHE A 55 -2.83 -4.42 -13.27
CA PHE A 55 -2.38 -5.05 -12.04
C PHE A 55 -1.20 -4.29 -11.42
N ALA A 56 -0.17 -3.95 -12.20
CA ALA A 56 0.95 -3.13 -11.71
C ALA A 56 0.50 -1.76 -11.16
N VAL A 57 -0.54 -1.17 -11.73
CA VAL A 57 -1.17 0.07 -11.24
C VAL A 57 -1.80 -0.13 -9.87
N VAL A 58 -2.56 -1.21 -9.66
CA VAL A 58 -3.16 -1.52 -8.36
C VAL A 58 -2.07 -1.61 -7.29
N GLU A 59 -1.02 -2.38 -7.56
CA GLU A 59 0.07 -2.64 -6.62
C GLU A 59 0.98 -1.42 -6.40
N GLY A 60 1.26 -0.65 -7.46
CA GLY A 60 2.23 0.46 -7.41
C GLY A 60 1.63 1.84 -7.17
N ILE A 61 0.34 2.06 -7.50
CA ILE A 61 -0.30 3.38 -7.43
C ILE A 61 -1.45 3.40 -6.42
N PHE A 62 -2.40 2.46 -6.49
CA PHE A 62 -3.63 2.51 -5.68
C PHE A 62 -3.42 2.33 -4.17
N PHE A 63 -2.25 1.91 -3.74
CA PHE A 63 -1.88 1.85 -2.32
C PHE A 63 -0.91 2.97 -1.91
N SER A 64 -0.35 3.72 -2.88
CA SER A 64 0.72 4.68 -2.62
C SER A 64 0.31 5.79 -1.65
N GLY A 65 -0.86 6.36 -1.83
CA GLY A 65 -1.40 7.40 -0.96
C GLY A 65 -1.65 6.90 0.46
N SER A 66 -2.25 5.72 0.61
CA SER A 66 -2.51 5.11 1.91
C SER A 66 -1.22 4.76 2.66
N PHE A 67 -0.24 4.16 1.97
CA PHE A 67 1.06 3.87 2.56
C PHE A 67 1.77 5.14 3.03
N CYS A 68 1.77 6.19 2.20
CA CYS A 68 2.34 7.48 2.54
C CYS A 68 1.70 8.06 3.81
N ALA A 69 0.37 8.06 3.91
CA ALA A 69 -0.35 8.56 5.08
C ALA A 69 0.01 7.78 6.36
N ILE A 70 0.12 6.45 6.28
CA ILE A 70 0.50 5.63 7.44
C ILE A 70 1.98 5.83 7.79
N PHE A 71 2.88 6.00 6.82
CA PHE A 71 4.28 6.34 7.09
C PHE A 71 4.44 7.73 7.71
N TRP A 72 3.56 8.68 7.41
CA TRP A 72 3.52 9.96 8.12
C TRP A 72 3.20 9.76 9.61
N LEU A 73 2.26 8.85 9.97
CA LEU A 73 2.03 8.48 11.36
C LEU A 73 3.30 7.90 12.00
N LYS A 74 4.05 7.07 11.27
CA LYS A 74 5.34 6.54 11.74
C LYS A 74 6.34 7.65 12.04
N LYS A 75 6.49 8.62 11.13
CA LYS A 75 7.35 9.79 11.34
C LYS A 75 6.99 10.56 12.61
N ARG A 76 5.71 10.55 13.00
CA ARG A 76 5.19 11.18 14.21
C ARG A 76 5.28 10.29 15.45
N GLY A 77 5.78 9.06 15.34
CA GLY A 77 5.83 8.11 16.44
C GLY A 77 4.46 7.58 16.90
N LEU A 78 3.45 7.65 16.02
CA LEU A 78 2.07 7.25 16.30
C LEU A 78 1.77 5.85 15.77
N MET A 79 0.88 5.13 16.45
CA MET A 79 0.33 3.83 16.04
C MET A 79 1.39 2.80 15.61
N PRO A 80 2.33 2.42 16.46
CA PRO A 80 3.50 1.60 16.10
C PRO A 80 3.12 0.25 15.48
N GLY A 81 2.05 -0.40 15.93
CA GLY A 81 1.56 -1.65 15.36
C GLY A 81 1.07 -1.50 13.92
N LEU A 82 0.27 -0.46 13.64
CA LEU A 82 -0.19 -0.15 12.29
C LEU A 82 0.97 0.22 11.37
N THR A 83 1.88 1.06 11.82
CA THR A 83 3.00 1.52 11.00
C THR A 83 4.00 0.41 10.72
N PHE A 84 4.19 -0.51 11.67
CA PHE A 84 5.01 -1.70 11.44
C PHE A 84 4.37 -2.64 10.39
N SER A 85 3.07 -2.93 10.51
CA SER A 85 2.40 -3.74 9.49
C SER A 85 2.43 -3.07 8.11
N ASN A 86 2.31 -1.74 8.05
CA ASN A 86 2.43 -0.99 6.80
C ASN A 86 3.81 -1.16 6.12
N GLU A 87 4.90 -1.24 6.90
CA GLU A 87 6.23 -1.52 6.34
C GLU A 87 6.31 -2.90 5.67
N LEU A 88 5.72 -3.91 6.31
CA LEU A 88 5.71 -5.26 5.74
C LEU A 88 4.85 -5.33 4.49
N ILE A 89 3.63 -4.77 4.55
CA ILE A 89 2.69 -4.78 3.42
C ILE A 89 3.25 -3.97 2.25
N SER A 90 3.72 -2.73 2.48
CA SER A 90 4.25 -1.89 1.39
C SER A 90 5.48 -2.50 0.69
N ARG A 91 6.27 -3.30 1.41
CA ARG A 91 7.36 -4.06 0.82
C ARG A 91 6.83 -5.21 -0.06
N ASP A 92 5.81 -5.91 0.40
CA ASP A 92 5.22 -7.02 -0.35
C ASP A 92 4.53 -6.49 -1.63
N GLU A 93 3.78 -5.38 -1.54
CA GLU A 93 3.18 -4.73 -2.71
C GLU A 93 4.23 -4.18 -3.68
N GLY A 94 5.36 -3.69 -3.16
CA GLY A 94 6.51 -3.32 -3.99
C GLY A 94 7.06 -4.51 -4.80
N MET A 95 7.15 -5.70 -4.19
CA MET A 95 7.57 -6.92 -4.90
C MET A 95 6.54 -7.36 -5.94
N HIS A 96 5.23 -7.23 -5.65
CA HIS A 96 4.18 -7.53 -6.62
C HIS A 96 4.25 -6.60 -7.83
N CYS A 97 4.47 -5.31 -7.62
CA CYS A 97 4.66 -4.34 -8.69
C CYS A 97 5.91 -4.65 -9.53
N ASP A 98 7.05 -4.92 -8.89
CA ASP A 98 8.29 -5.30 -9.57
C ASP A 98 8.12 -6.59 -10.39
N PHE A 99 7.39 -7.57 -9.85
CA PHE A 99 7.07 -8.81 -10.57
C PHE A 99 6.20 -8.56 -11.80
N ALA A 100 5.19 -7.70 -11.69
CA ALA A 100 4.36 -7.31 -12.82
C ALA A 100 5.18 -6.62 -13.91
N CYS A 101 6.09 -5.70 -13.55
CA CYS A 101 6.99 -5.03 -14.48
C CYS A 101 7.96 -6.01 -15.15
N LEU A 102 8.48 -6.99 -14.39
CA LEU A 102 9.32 -8.06 -14.95
C LEU A 102 8.56 -8.88 -15.98
N LEU A 103 7.34 -9.34 -15.66
CA LEU A 103 6.51 -10.09 -16.62
C LEU A 103 6.19 -9.24 -17.86
N TYR A 104 5.89 -7.95 -17.67
CA TYR A 104 5.65 -7.03 -18.78
C TYR A 104 6.88 -6.90 -19.68
N SER A 105 8.09 -6.85 -19.11
CA SER A 105 9.33 -6.77 -19.88
C SER A 105 9.55 -7.96 -20.82
N MET A 106 8.98 -9.12 -20.47
CA MET A 106 9.07 -10.38 -21.22
C MET A 106 8.04 -10.52 -22.34
N LEU A 107 7.06 -9.60 -22.42
CA LEU A 107 6.04 -9.65 -23.46
C LEU A 107 6.64 -9.33 -24.83
N GLU A 108 6.25 -10.11 -25.83
CA GLU A 108 6.61 -9.86 -27.24
C GLU A 108 5.85 -8.62 -27.78
N ASN A 109 4.57 -8.50 -27.44
CA ASN A 109 3.72 -7.40 -27.84
C ASN A 109 3.47 -6.50 -26.63
N LYS A 110 4.21 -5.41 -26.54
CA LYS A 110 4.05 -4.39 -25.50
C LYS A 110 3.03 -3.34 -25.94
N LEU A 111 2.45 -2.67 -24.94
CA LEU A 111 1.60 -1.49 -25.18
C LEU A 111 2.45 -0.34 -25.71
N THR A 112 1.81 0.53 -26.46
CA THR A 112 2.40 1.82 -26.84
C THR A 112 2.47 2.76 -25.64
N ASP A 113 3.36 3.77 -25.69
CA ASP A 113 3.46 4.79 -24.67
C ASP A 113 2.11 5.51 -24.43
N ALA A 114 1.32 5.72 -25.50
CA ALA A 114 0.02 6.35 -25.39
C ALA A 114 -0.99 5.49 -24.59
N GLU A 115 -1.00 4.19 -24.80
CA GLU A 115 -1.85 3.25 -24.04
C GLU A 115 -1.43 3.18 -22.57
N LEU A 116 -0.11 3.12 -22.30
CA LEU A 116 0.42 3.15 -20.94
C LEU A 116 0.04 4.46 -20.23
N HIS A 117 0.23 5.60 -20.88
CA HIS A 117 -0.13 6.90 -20.34
C HIS A 117 -1.64 7.02 -20.07
N GLN A 118 -2.48 6.43 -20.92
CA GLN A 118 -3.93 6.42 -20.71
C GLN A 118 -4.33 5.61 -19.48
N ILE A 119 -3.83 4.36 -19.35
CA ILE A 119 -4.16 3.49 -18.22
C ILE A 119 -3.67 4.11 -16.90
N ILE A 120 -2.42 4.57 -16.88
CA ILE A 120 -1.80 5.13 -15.69
C ILE A 120 -2.39 6.49 -15.34
N GLY A 121 -2.63 7.36 -16.34
CA GLY A 121 -3.24 8.66 -16.12
C GLY A 121 -4.65 8.57 -15.54
N ASP A 122 -5.47 7.64 -16.05
CA ASP A 122 -6.80 7.37 -15.53
C ASP A 122 -6.75 6.91 -14.05
N SER A 123 -5.84 6.01 -13.72
CA SER A 123 -5.66 5.54 -12.35
C SER A 123 -5.19 6.64 -11.38
N VAL A 124 -4.28 7.51 -11.82
CA VAL A 124 -3.81 8.64 -11.01
C VAL A 124 -4.96 9.58 -10.65
N ALA A 125 -5.91 9.81 -11.57
CA ALA A 125 -7.08 10.63 -11.28
C ALA A 125 -7.91 10.03 -10.14
N HIS A 126 -8.17 8.72 -10.16
CA HIS A 126 -8.90 8.01 -9.09
C HIS A 126 -8.15 8.03 -7.74
N GLU A 127 -6.83 7.82 -7.75
CA GLU A 127 -6.06 7.84 -6.51
C GLU A 127 -5.99 9.24 -5.89
N LYS A 128 -5.88 10.29 -6.72
CA LYS A 128 -5.94 11.67 -6.25
C LYS A 128 -7.30 12.03 -5.65
N GLU A 129 -8.40 11.63 -6.30
CA GLU A 129 -9.74 11.82 -5.76
C GLU A 129 -9.89 11.15 -4.40
N PHE A 130 -9.45 9.89 -4.29
CA PHE A 130 -9.46 9.15 -3.03
C PHE A 130 -8.67 9.86 -1.92
N VAL A 131 -7.45 10.30 -2.21
CA VAL A 131 -6.60 10.95 -1.21
C VAL A 131 -7.15 12.33 -0.82
N CYS A 132 -7.65 13.12 -1.76
CA CYS A 132 -8.25 14.42 -1.47
C CYS A 132 -9.53 14.30 -0.62
N GLU A 133 -10.33 13.26 -0.83
CA GLU A 133 -11.52 12.98 0.01
C GLU A 133 -11.11 12.46 1.39
N ALA A 134 -10.12 11.57 1.47
CA ALA A 134 -9.63 11.02 2.74
C ALA A 134 -8.90 12.06 3.61
N LEU A 135 -8.17 13.00 2.99
CA LEU A 135 -7.46 14.09 3.66
C LEU A 135 -8.26 15.39 3.53
N SER A 136 -9.36 15.48 4.26
CA SER A 136 -10.24 16.66 4.29
C SER A 136 -9.60 17.88 4.97
N VAL A 137 -8.46 17.74 5.63
CA VAL A 137 -7.73 18.78 6.36
C VAL A 137 -6.24 18.74 6.04
N ASP A 138 -5.60 19.91 6.04
CA ASP A 138 -4.16 20.01 5.92
C ASP A 138 -3.49 19.59 7.24
N LEU A 139 -2.61 18.60 7.14
CA LEU A 139 -1.77 18.15 8.24
C LEU A 139 -0.38 18.80 8.15
N ILE A 140 0.30 18.93 9.28
CA ILE A 140 1.66 19.46 9.32
C ILE A 140 2.59 18.55 8.51
N GLY A 141 3.07 19.05 7.36
CA GLY A 141 3.98 18.34 6.46
C GLY A 141 3.32 17.26 5.58
N MET A 142 1.98 17.25 5.49
CA MET A 142 1.23 16.40 4.56
C MET A 142 -0.13 17.03 4.28
N ASN A 143 -0.40 17.35 3.01
CA ASN A 143 -1.67 17.88 2.55
C ASN A 143 -2.07 17.28 1.20
N SER A 144 -3.29 17.53 0.74
CA SER A 144 -3.83 16.95 -0.49
C SER A 144 -3.00 17.32 -1.74
N ARG A 145 -2.43 18.52 -1.81
CA ARG A 145 -1.56 18.94 -2.92
C ARG A 145 -0.27 18.13 -2.95
N MET A 146 0.43 18.02 -1.82
CA MET A 146 1.67 17.23 -1.73
C MET A 146 1.39 15.74 -1.98
N MET A 147 0.27 15.21 -1.50
CA MET A 147 -0.14 13.84 -1.76
C MET A 147 -0.41 13.60 -3.26
N SER A 148 -1.07 14.55 -3.93
CA SER A 148 -1.30 14.48 -5.37
C SER A 148 0.01 14.46 -6.16
N GLU A 149 0.99 15.28 -5.79
CA GLU A 149 2.33 15.30 -6.38
C GLU A 149 3.09 13.99 -6.11
N TYR A 150 2.95 13.41 -4.92
CA TYR A 150 3.53 12.12 -4.60
C TYR A 150 2.93 10.97 -5.43
N ILE A 151 1.63 10.97 -5.68
CA ILE A 151 0.95 9.98 -6.54
C ILE A 151 1.47 10.09 -7.98
N GLU A 152 1.64 11.31 -8.52
CA GLU A 152 2.26 11.55 -9.83
C GLU A 152 3.70 11.02 -9.89
N PHE A 153 4.46 11.24 -8.83
CA PHE A 153 5.82 10.70 -8.72
C PHE A 153 5.82 9.15 -8.73
N CYS A 154 4.90 8.49 -8.03
CA CYS A 154 4.76 7.04 -8.06
C CYS A 154 4.38 6.53 -9.46
N ALA A 155 3.50 7.24 -10.16
CA ALA A 155 3.11 6.94 -11.53
C ALA A 155 4.29 7.05 -12.50
N ASP A 156 5.10 8.09 -12.40
CA ASP A 156 6.32 8.26 -13.19
C ASP A 156 7.35 7.15 -12.92
N ARG A 157 7.47 6.69 -11.67
CA ARG A 157 8.33 5.54 -11.33
C ARG A 157 7.84 4.25 -11.99
N LEU A 158 6.53 4.02 -11.98
CA LEU A 158 5.93 2.86 -12.64
C LEU A 158 6.16 2.92 -14.16
N LEU A 159 5.95 4.07 -14.80
CA LEU A 159 6.23 4.27 -16.23
C LEU A 159 7.68 3.94 -16.59
N VAL A 160 8.63 4.44 -15.81
CA VAL A 160 10.07 4.11 -16.00
C VAL A 160 10.34 2.62 -15.82
N ALA A 161 9.69 1.95 -14.87
CA ALA A 161 9.82 0.50 -14.67
C ALA A 161 9.22 -0.33 -15.82
N LEU A 162 8.24 0.24 -16.54
CA LEU A 162 7.63 -0.33 -17.76
C LEU A 162 8.38 0.06 -19.05
N ASP A 163 9.53 0.74 -18.93
CA ASP A 163 10.35 1.23 -20.05
C ASP A 163 9.63 2.29 -20.91
N ALA A 164 8.82 3.14 -20.28
CA ALA A 164 8.05 4.20 -20.91
C ALA A 164 8.47 5.59 -20.40
N PRO A 165 8.25 6.65 -21.20
CA PRO A 165 8.54 8.02 -20.80
C PRO A 165 7.61 8.46 -19.65
N LYS A 166 8.14 9.29 -18.74
CA LYS A 166 7.38 9.91 -17.66
C LYS A 166 6.25 10.77 -18.20
N LEU A 167 5.12 10.77 -17.50
CA LEU A 167 3.94 11.57 -17.86
C LEU A 167 3.91 12.92 -17.13
N TYR A 168 4.28 12.95 -15.86
CA TYR A 168 4.14 14.11 -14.97
C TYR A 168 5.46 14.84 -14.74
N ASN A 169 6.59 14.15 -14.81
CA ASN A 169 7.91 14.64 -14.39
C ASN A 169 7.91 15.18 -12.96
N ALA A 170 7.13 14.55 -12.09
CA ALA A 170 6.96 14.93 -10.71
C ALA A 170 8.18 14.58 -9.87
N THR A 171 8.42 15.38 -8.82
CA THR A 171 9.43 15.11 -7.80
C THR A 171 8.76 14.61 -6.53
N ASN A 172 9.50 13.82 -5.72
CA ASN A 172 8.96 13.36 -4.45
C ASN A 172 8.88 14.54 -3.46
N PRO A 173 7.69 14.96 -3.01
CA PRO A 173 7.55 16.05 -2.06
C PRO A 173 7.87 15.64 -0.62
N PHE A 174 8.09 14.34 -0.38
CA PHE A 174 8.33 13.77 0.94
C PHE A 174 9.71 13.13 1.02
N ASP A 175 10.71 13.88 1.50
CA ASP A 175 12.08 13.41 1.72
C ASP A 175 12.15 12.13 2.58
N TRP A 176 11.27 12.02 3.57
CA TRP A 176 11.18 10.88 4.46
C TRP A 176 10.66 9.60 3.78
N MET A 177 9.96 9.70 2.64
CA MET A 177 9.55 8.53 1.86
C MET A 177 10.70 7.90 1.08
N GLU A 178 11.73 8.66 0.72
CA GLU A 178 12.94 8.11 0.09
C GLU A 178 13.72 7.21 1.06
N LEU A 179 13.82 7.61 2.32
CA LEU A 179 14.47 6.82 3.37
C LEU A 179 13.77 5.47 3.58
N ILE A 180 12.45 5.43 3.46
CA ILE A 180 11.65 4.20 3.60
C ILE A 180 11.86 3.28 2.39
N SER A 181 11.95 3.82 1.19
CA SER A 181 12.27 3.06 -0.03
C SER A 181 13.66 2.41 0.02
N LEU A 182 14.62 3.06 0.67
CA LEU A 182 15.94 2.50 0.91
C LEU A 182 15.92 1.40 1.98
N GLN A 183 15.06 1.50 2.98
CA GLN A 183 14.88 0.48 4.02
C GLN A 183 14.26 -0.82 3.46
N GLY A 184 13.50 -0.77 2.38
CA GLY A 184 13.03 -1.96 1.66
C GLY A 184 14.14 -2.84 1.09
N LYS A 185 15.37 -2.30 0.97
CA LYS A 185 16.59 -3.04 0.58
C LYS A 185 17.40 -3.56 1.77
N THR A 186 17.03 -3.21 3.02
CA THR A 186 17.73 -3.75 4.19
C THR A 186 17.35 -5.21 4.40
N ASN A 187 18.38 -6.05 4.52
CA ASN A 187 18.24 -7.47 4.81
C ASN A 187 17.41 -7.63 6.10
N PHE A 188 16.51 -8.62 6.13
CA PHE A 188 15.69 -8.96 7.30
C PHE A 188 16.53 -9.07 8.60
N PHE A 189 17.78 -9.54 8.50
CA PHE A 189 18.72 -9.70 9.62
C PHE A 189 19.37 -8.39 10.09
N GLU A 190 19.30 -7.31 9.32
CA GLU A 190 19.84 -6.00 9.70
C GLU A 190 18.81 -5.12 10.42
N LYS A 191 17.54 -5.48 10.37
CA LYS A 191 16.49 -4.79 11.11
C LYS A 191 16.62 -5.13 12.60
N ARG A 192 16.88 -4.12 13.43
CA ARG A 192 16.95 -4.30 14.88
C ARG A 192 15.66 -4.94 15.38
N VAL A 193 15.77 -6.07 16.05
CA VAL A 193 14.69 -6.90 16.60
C VAL A 193 13.81 -6.17 17.63
N GLY A 194 14.16 -4.92 18.02
CA GLY A 194 13.50 -4.16 19.07
C GLY A 194 12.09 -3.66 18.77
N GLU A 195 11.62 -3.70 17.51
CA GLU A 195 10.25 -3.24 17.16
C GLU A 195 9.25 -4.39 17.00
N TYR A 196 9.72 -5.63 16.94
CA TYR A 196 8.86 -6.80 16.79
C TYR A 196 8.88 -7.66 18.06
N GLN A 197 7.79 -7.64 18.80
CA GLN A 197 7.56 -8.55 19.89
C GLN A 197 6.78 -9.75 19.37
N LYS A 198 7.39 -10.94 19.39
CA LYS A 198 6.68 -12.18 19.06
C LYS A 198 5.46 -12.35 19.94
N SER A 199 4.35 -12.80 19.38
CA SER A 199 3.17 -13.21 20.13
C SER A 199 3.59 -14.20 21.21
N GLY A 200 3.15 -13.99 22.45
CA GLY A 200 3.47 -14.87 23.58
C GLY A 200 4.73 -14.53 24.39
N VAL A 201 5.56 -13.55 23.97
CA VAL A 201 6.77 -13.16 24.75
C VAL A 201 6.40 -12.65 26.16
N MET A 202 5.25 -12.00 26.30
CA MET A 202 4.76 -11.53 27.61
C MET A 202 4.12 -12.64 28.46
N ASP A 203 3.77 -13.77 27.85
CA ASP A 203 3.21 -14.92 28.60
C ASP A 203 4.29 -15.64 29.42
N SER A 204 5.56 -15.54 29.00
CA SER A 204 6.70 -16.06 29.78
C SER A 204 6.99 -15.27 31.07
N LEU A 205 6.40 -14.07 31.19
CA LEU A 205 6.51 -13.24 32.42
C LEU A 205 5.37 -13.49 33.41
N LYS A 206 4.39 -14.31 33.05
CA LYS A 206 3.36 -14.79 34.00
C LYS A 206 3.92 -15.98 34.74
N GLU A 207 3.99 -15.90 36.07
CA GLU A 207 4.57 -16.92 36.96
C GLU A 207 3.99 -18.35 36.77
N ASP A 208 2.81 -18.47 36.13
CA ASP A 208 2.13 -19.74 35.86
C ASP A 208 2.52 -20.40 34.52
N SER A 209 3.32 -19.77 33.65
CA SER A 209 3.66 -20.31 32.34
C SER A 209 4.92 -21.16 32.30
N ALA A 210 5.72 -21.17 33.36
CA ALA A 210 6.96 -21.93 33.44
C ALA A 210 6.75 -23.47 33.36
N ALA A 211 5.53 -23.96 33.63
CA ALA A 211 5.20 -25.37 33.59
C ALA A 211 4.87 -25.92 32.20
N ASN A 212 4.62 -25.05 31.20
CA ASN A 212 4.18 -25.44 29.87
C ASN A 212 5.17 -25.09 28.74
N ALA A 213 6.38 -24.68 29.05
CA ALA A 213 7.43 -24.46 28.07
C ALA A 213 8.07 -25.79 27.64
N CYS A 214 7.31 -26.65 26.98
CA CYS A 214 7.84 -27.84 26.36
C CYS A 214 8.15 -27.53 24.86
N PHE A 215 9.42 -27.67 24.48
CA PHE A 215 9.82 -27.60 23.09
C PHE A 215 9.26 -28.83 22.36
N SER A 216 8.34 -28.66 21.44
CA SER A 216 7.84 -29.74 20.61
C SER A 216 8.46 -29.62 19.21
N VAL A 217 9.04 -30.73 18.74
CA VAL A 217 9.58 -30.86 17.37
C VAL A 217 8.46 -31.18 16.34
N GLU A 218 7.24 -31.44 16.83
CA GLU A 218 6.06 -31.84 16.04
C GLU A 218 5.02 -30.73 15.89
N ALA A 219 5.43 -29.44 16.03
CA ALA A 219 4.54 -28.35 15.76
C ALA A 219 4.35 -28.20 14.24
N ASP A 220 3.17 -28.49 13.75
CA ASP A 220 2.74 -28.19 12.38
C ASP A 220 2.76 -26.66 12.18
N PHE A 221 3.44 -26.21 11.11
CA PHE A 221 3.52 -24.81 10.69
C PHE A 221 2.39 -24.44 9.76
#